data_f99744483c5d24ad873eb4c0bba0aa24
#
_entry.id   f99744483c5d24ad873eb4c0bba0aa24
#
_cell.length_a   1.000
_cell.length_b   1.000
_cell.length_c   1.000
_cell.angle_alpha   90.00
_cell.angle_beta   90.00
_cell.angle_gamma   90.00
#
_symmetry.space_group_name_H-M   'P 1'
#
loop_
_entity.id
_entity.type
_entity.pdbx_description
1 polymer ?
#
loop_
_entity_poly.entity_id
_entity_poly.type
_entity_poly.pdbx_seq_one_letter_code
_entity_poly.pdbx_strand_id
1 'polypeptide(L)'
;VSGHATRQATPPMLTLGTKLSYAVGNVGLQMLIAAMGFLLMIFYTDVALVPPAVAGAALLVGKVWDTINDPLFGWVTDRTRSRWGRHRVYLIYGAIPLAVVAAAVWMVPPGLSPVAAFLWIAITYTLFDTLMTLVQLPYQAMAANLTRDYDERTSLTAFASLGALIGFFAGSVLMPVLVRAAPDARTGYALAGACFGLAAGMAVAVVAWRVHEPVADEAAAPADPAPAWDSVRRTLLGTLRNRPFLLLVSAAGLVRLGLTLVQGALAYFVIYQLQGTQGDLPRLMAILLGVVGVSLFAWKRVVDRWEKNRAYILGLVFSAVGLVMLYWIQPGQQGMLAAVLALIGIGMGAHWIVPYAMVPDTIDHGHMLAGERTTGMYYGLYGLVDKIARTVATVVVAAVLDWTHYVPNVAQTELALQGIRTMTGLLPALCLAFAIPLLMAYPITRARHGEIRRSVGDVRDSQFAS
;
A
#
# COMPACT_ATOMS: atom_id res chain seq x y z
N VAL A 1 -25.99 -17.20 50.52
CA VAL A 1 -25.70 -16.20 49.49
C VAL A 1 -24.89 -16.91 48.43
N SER A 2 -25.59 -17.43 47.41
CA SER A 2 -25.01 -18.15 46.29
C SER A 2 -24.52 -17.13 45.25
N GLY A 3 -23.19 -16.96 45.14
CA GLY A 3 -22.57 -16.20 44.08
C GLY A 3 -22.73 -16.90 42.74
N HIS A 4 -23.61 -16.41 41.88
CA HIS A 4 -23.64 -16.76 40.46
C HIS A 4 -22.43 -16.12 39.77
N ALA A 5 -21.32 -16.87 39.70
CA ALA A 5 -20.27 -16.57 38.76
C ALA A 5 -20.89 -16.74 37.34
N THR A 6 -21.27 -15.63 36.71
CA THR A 6 -21.61 -15.60 35.28
C THR A 6 -20.39 -16.12 34.52
N ARG A 7 -20.46 -17.36 34.02
CA ARG A 7 -19.52 -17.88 33.03
C ARG A 7 -19.54 -16.90 31.86
N GLN A 8 -18.50 -16.10 31.73
CA GLN A 8 -18.25 -15.35 30.52
C GLN A 8 -18.15 -16.39 29.40
N ALA A 9 -19.16 -16.44 28.55
CA ALA A 9 -19.15 -17.28 27.36
C ALA A 9 -17.92 -16.88 26.54
N THR A 10 -17.04 -17.85 26.27
CA THR A 10 -15.93 -17.67 25.36
C THR A 10 -16.48 -17.11 24.06
N PRO A 11 -15.97 -15.96 23.57
CA PRO A 11 -16.47 -15.40 22.31
C PRO A 11 -16.34 -16.43 21.20
N PRO A 12 -17.34 -16.56 20.32
CA PRO A 12 -17.34 -17.57 19.28
C PRO A 12 -16.11 -17.36 18.36
N MET A 13 -15.34 -18.44 18.16
CA MET A 13 -14.20 -18.44 17.26
C MET A 13 -14.67 -18.16 15.82
N LEU A 14 -13.94 -17.31 15.09
CA LEU A 14 -14.24 -17.05 13.69
C LEU A 14 -14.05 -18.32 12.86
N THR A 15 -15.05 -18.68 12.06
CA THR A 15 -14.95 -19.83 11.17
C THR A 15 -13.88 -19.62 10.11
N LEU A 16 -13.25 -20.69 9.63
CA LEU A 16 -12.31 -20.63 8.51
C LEU A 16 -12.96 -19.98 7.27
N GLY A 17 -14.26 -20.25 7.04
CA GLY A 17 -15.01 -19.62 5.95
C GLY A 17 -15.09 -18.10 6.06
N THR A 18 -15.26 -17.56 7.27
CA THR A 18 -15.23 -16.12 7.52
C THR A 18 -13.85 -15.52 7.25
N LYS A 19 -12.77 -16.16 7.73
CA LYS A 19 -11.39 -15.74 7.52
C LYS A 19 -11.01 -15.73 6.04
N LEU A 20 -11.37 -16.80 5.31
CA LEU A 20 -11.14 -16.88 3.86
C LEU A 20 -11.96 -15.85 3.08
N SER A 21 -13.25 -15.68 3.43
CA SER A 21 -14.09 -14.66 2.78
C SER A 21 -13.54 -13.26 2.99
N TYR A 22 -13.05 -12.96 4.19
CA TYR A 22 -12.39 -11.70 4.50
C TYR A 22 -11.09 -11.55 3.67
N ALA A 23 -10.24 -12.56 3.58
CA ALA A 23 -9.02 -12.54 2.77
C ALA A 23 -9.29 -12.27 1.29
N VAL A 24 -10.36 -12.85 0.71
CA VAL A 24 -10.77 -12.64 -0.69
C VAL A 24 -11.02 -11.16 -0.99
N GLY A 25 -11.63 -10.40 -0.07
CA GLY A 25 -11.80 -8.95 -0.24
C GLY A 25 -10.46 -8.23 -0.46
N ASN A 26 -9.46 -8.60 0.33
CA ASN A 26 -8.12 -8.00 0.19
C ASN A 26 -7.42 -8.43 -1.11
N VAL A 27 -7.68 -9.66 -1.60
CA VAL A 27 -7.22 -10.08 -2.96
C VAL A 27 -7.72 -9.09 -4.01
N GLY A 28 -9.02 -8.79 -4.05
CA GLY A 28 -9.60 -7.88 -5.04
C GLY A 28 -9.05 -6.46 -4.95
N LEU A 29 -8.97 -5.90 -3.75
CA LEU A 29 -8.49 -4.53 -3.54
C LEU A 29 -7.00 -4.38 -3.92
N GLN A 30 -6.15 -5.29 -3.46
CA GLN A 30 -4.71 -5.24 -3.75
C GLN A 30 -4.39 -5.54 -5.21
N MET A 31 -5.21 -6.34 -5.88
CA MET A 31 -5.11 -6.61 -7.32
C MET A 31 -5.29 -5.32 -8.13
N LEU A 32 -6.28 -4.49 -7.81
CA LEU A 32 -6.47 -3.18 -8.46
C LEU A 32 -5.29 -2.24 -8.20
N ILE A 33 -4.83 -2.14 -6.94
CA ILE A 33 -3.69 -1.29 -6.55
C ILE A 33 -2.43 -1.67 -7.33
N ALA A 34 -2.14 -2.97 -7.44
CA ALA A 34 -0.95 -3.44 -8.14
C ALA A 34 -1.03 -3.18 -9.65
N ALA A 35 -2.16 -3.50 -10.29
CA ALA A 35 -2.35 -3.25 -11.71
C ALA A 35 -2.15 -1.76 -12.05
N MET A 36 -2.75 -0.87 -11.27
CA MET A 36 -2.60 0.57 -11.48
C MET A 36 -1.17 1.06 -11.19
N GLY A 37 -0.55 0.56 -10.13
CA GLY A 37 0.82 0.96 -9.78
C GLY A 37 1.85 0.66 -10.86
N PHE A 38 1.74 -0.48 -11.53
CA PHE A 38 2.71 -0.93 -12.53
C PHE A 38 2.37 -0.51 -13.97
N LEU A 39 1.09 -0.37 -14.32
CA LEU A 39 0.69 -0.31 -15.71
C LEU A 39 -0.07 0.96 -16.10
N LEU A 40 -0.58 1.74 -15.13
CA LEU A 40 -1.46 2.85 -15.44
C LEU A 40 -0.76 3.95 -16.24
N MET A 41 0.47 4.32 -15.84
CA MET A 41 1.19 5.39 -16.52
C MET A 41 1.55 5.00 -17.95
N ILE A 42 2.06 3.78 -18.17
CA ILE A 42 2.38 3.32 -19.52
C ILE A 42 1.13 3.12 -20.40
N PHE A 43 0.00 2.73 -19.81
CA PHE A 43 -1.28 2.71 -20.52
C PHE A 43 -1.66 4.11 -21.04
N TYR A 44 -1.56 5.13 -20.19
CA TYR A 44 -1.92 6.49 -20.59
C TYR A 44 -0.98 7.04 -21.68
N THR A 45 0.33 6.79 -21.55
CA THR A 45 1.31 7.32 -22.53
C THR A 45 1.33 6.52 -23.83
N ASP A 46 1.40 5.20 -23.79
CA ASP A 46 1.71 4.36 -24.95
C ASP A 46 0.47 3.84 -25.67
N VAL A 47 -0.64 3.67 -24.95
CA VAL A 47 -1.88 3.11 -25.50
C VAL A 47 -2.94 4.20 -25.70
N ALA A 48 -3.15 5.05 -24.71
CA ALA A 48 -4.06 6.18 -24.84
C ALA A 48 -3.42 7.40 -25.54
N LEU A 49 -2.09 7.40 -25.72
CA LEU A 49 -1.29 8.44 -26.41
C LEU A 49 -1.45 9.82 -25.76
N VAL A 50 -1.60 9.86 -24.44
CA VAL A 50 -1.68 11.09 -23.65
C VAL A 50 -0.24 11.56 -23.32
N PRO A 51 0.09 12.83 -23.50
CA PRO A 51 1.41 13.35 -23.12
C PRO A 51 1.73 13.07 -21.63
N PRO A 52 2.96 12.66 -21.28
CA PRO A 52 3.32 12.27 -19.91
C PRO A 52 3.01 13.35 -18.87
N ALA A 53 3.29 14.63 -19.18
CA ALA A 53 2.97 15.75 -18.30
C ALA A 53 1.47 15.87 -18.02
N VAL A 54 0.62 15.68 -19.05
CA VAL A 54 -0.85 15.74 -18.92
C VAL A 54 -1.35 14.57 -18.06
N ALA A 55 -0.89 13.36 -18.31
CA ALA A 55 -1.24 12.18 -17.53
C ALA A 55 -0.79 12.33 -16.06
N GLY A 56 0.44 12.76 -15.84
CA GLY A 56 0.98 13.01 -14.50
C GLY A 56 0.23 14.08 -13.71
N ALA A 57 -0.10 15.20 -14.37
CA ALA A 57 -0.89 16.27 -13.76
C ALA A 57 -2.31 15.81 -13.40
N ALA A 58 -2.96 15.03 -14.27
CA ALA A 58 -4.29 14.49 -14.00
C ALA A 58 -4.29 13.48 -12.83
N LEU A 59 -3.30 12.59 -12.77
CA LEU A 59 -3.10 11.68 -11.65
C LEU A 59 -2.80 12.40 -10.34
N LEU A 60 -2.06 13.52 -10.40
CA LEU A 60 -1.76 14.34 -9.23
C LEU A 60 -3.03 14.88 -8.58
N VAL A 61 -4.04 15.31 -9.36
CA VAL A 61 -5.34 15.77 -8.84
C VAL A 61 -5.96 14.69 -7.94
N GLY A 62 -6.07 13.44 -8.43
CA GLY A 62 -6.63 12.35 -7.65
C GLY A 62 -5.79 12.00 -6.42
N LYS A 63 -4.46 12.04 -6.52
CA LYS A 63 -3.58 11.74 -5.36
C LYS A 63 -3.59 12.83 -4.29
N VAL A 64 -3.76 14.10 -4.67
CA VAL A 64 -4.00 15.18 -3.69
C VAL A 64 -5.36 14.98 -3.02
N TRP A 65 -6.37 14.64 -3.79
CA TRP A 65 -7.69 14.28 -3.25
C TRP A 65 -7.63 13.09 -2.28
N ASP A 66 -6.88 12.03 -2.61
CA ASP A 66 -6.64 10.85 -1.75
C ASP A 66 -6.13 11.24 -0.34
N THR A 67 -5.30 12.25 -0.26
CA THR A 67 -4.79 12.75 1.03
C THR A 67 -5.89 13.39 1.89
N ILE A 68 -6.91 13.96 1.27
CA ILE A 68 -8.01 14.69 1.92
C ILE A 68 -9.17 13.74 2.22
N ASN A 69 -9.44 12.78 1.33
CA ASN A 69 -10.64 11.96 1.40
C ASN A 69 -10.61 10.94 2.56
N ASP A 70 -9.45 10.41 2.96
CA ASP A 70 -9.35 9.42 4.02
C ASP A 70 -9.87 9.90 5.38
N PRO A 71 -9.43 11.06 5.91
CA PRO A 71 -10.01 11.60 7.15
C PRO A 71 -11.50 11.88 7.03
N LEU A 72 -11.94 12.36 5.87
CA LEU A 72 -13.35 12.66 5.61
C LEU A 72 -14.20 11.39 5.66
N PHE A 73 -13.80 10.35 4.92
CA PHE A 73 -14.55 9.09 4.90
C PHE A 73 -14.39 8.31 6.20
N GLY A 74 -13.26 8.37 6.89
CA GLY A 74 -13.12 7.85 8.24
C GLY A 74 -14.16 8.46 9.17
N TRP A 75 -14.32 9.79 9.16
CA TRP A 75 -15.30 10.50 9.95
C TRP A 75 -16.75 10.13 9.57
N VAL A 76 -17.06 10.00 8.28
CA VAL A 76 -18.39 9.59 7.77
C VAL A 76 -18.72 8.16 8.20
N THR A 77 -17.79 7.23 7.98
CA THR A 77 -17.99 5.81 8.30
C THR A 77 -18.18 5.58 9.80
N ASP A 78 -17.46 6.36 10.61
CA ASP A 78 -17.57 6.29 12.08
C ASP A 78 -18.93 6.75 12.60
N ARG A 79 -19.65 7.59 11.90
CA ARG A 79 -20.97 8.08 12.28
C ARG A 79 -22.13 7.35 11.62
N THR A 80 -21.83 6.45 10.70
CA THR A 80 -22.86 5.72 9.96
C THR A 80 -23.59 4.74 10.86
N ARG A 81 -24.93 4.82 10.84
CA ARG A 81 -25.83 3.84 11.45
C ARG A 81 -26.61 3.14 10.36
N SER A 82 -26.50 1.82 10.29
CA SER A 82 -27.18 1.03 9.25
C SER A 82 -27.62 -0.33 9.79
N ARG A 83 -28.79 -0.76 9.35
CA ARG A 83 -29.31 -2.12 9.61
C ARG A 83 -28.42 -3.24 9.06
N TRP A 84 -27.51 -2.91 8.14
CA TRP A 84 -26.59 -3.86 7.51
C TRP A 84 -25.25 -3.96 8.26
N GLY A 85 -25.05 -3.19 9.33
CA GLY A 85 -23.79 -2.99 9.99
C GLY A 85 -23.15 -1.65 9.59
N ARG A 86 -22.30 -1.11 10.47
CA ARG A 86 -21.71 0.21 10.35
C ARG A 86 -20.77 0.34 9.14
N HIS A 87 -19.94 -0.66 8.91
CA HIS A 87 -18.92 -0.67 7.86
C HIS A 87 -19.38 -1.49 6.64
N ARG A 88 -20.12 -2.58 6.87
CA ARG A 88 -20.62 -3.48 5.83
C ARG A 88 -21.47 -2.80 4.77
N VAL A 89 -22.23 -1.78 5.14
CA VAL A 89 -23.07 -1.00 4.21
C VAL A 89 -22.28 -0.41 3.05
N TYR A 90 -21.03 0.04 3.30
CA TYR A 90 -20.15 0.59 2.28
C TYR A 90 -19.63 -0.47 1.30
N LEU A 91 -19.43 -1.70 1.76
CA LEU A 91 -19.07 -2.80 0.88
C LEU A 91 -20.24 -3.21 -0.01
N ILE A 92 -21.47 -3.23 0.53
CA ILE A 92 -22.68 -3.58 -0.23
C ILE A 92 -22.90 -2.59 -1.38
N TYR A 93 -22.88 -1.30 -1.09
CA TYR A 93 -23.16 -0.27 -2.09
C TYR A 93 -21.92 0.14 -2.90
N GLY A 94 -20.72 -0.08 -2.39
CA GLY A 94 -19.47 0.28 -3.06
C GLY A 94 -18.97 -0.76 -4.08
N ALA A 95 -19.38 -2.03 -3.97
CA ALA A 95 -18.85 -3.11 -4.81
C ALA A 95 -19.08 -2.88 -6.32
N ILE A 96 -20.30 -2.52 -6.73
CA ILE A 96 -20.66 -2.27 -8.13
C ILE A 96 -20.02 -0.98 -8.66
N PRO A 97 -20.17 0.19 -7.98
CA PRO A 97 -19.52 1.41 -8.43
C PRO A 97 -18.00 1.26 -8.56
N LEU A 98 -17.35 0.60 -7.60
CA LEU A 98 -15.91 0.33 -7.66
C LEU A 98 -15.55 -0.50 -8.90
N ALA A 99 -16.31 -1.56 -9.21
CA ALA A 99 -16.08 -2.38 -10.39
C ALA A 99 -16.19 -1.56 -11.69
N VAL A 100 -17.22 -0.73 -11.79
CA VAL A 100 -17.46 0.11 -12.98
C VAL A 100 -16.37 1.16 -13.17
N VAL A 101 -16.02 1.87 -12.10
CA VAL A 101 -15.01 2.95 -12.21
C VAL A 101 -13.60 2.37 -12.36
N ALA A 102 -13.29 1.24 -11.72
CA ALA A 102 -12.04 0.54 -11.96
C ALA A 102 -11.85 0.12 -13.43
N ALA A 103 -12.92 -0.27 -14.12
CA ALA A 103 -12.90 -0.51 -15.56
C ALA A 103 -12.74 0.79 -16.37
N ALA A 104 -13.47 1.85 -16.00
CA ALA A 104 -13.48 3.14 -16.72
C ALA A 104 -12.09 3.80 -16.78
N VAL A 105 -11.26 3.63 -15.76
CA VAL A 105 -9.87 4.15 -15.73
C VAL A 105 -9.04 3.65 -16.92
N TRP A 106 -9.32 2.43 -17.43
CA TRP A 106 -8.65 1.82 -18.58
C TRP A 106 -9.37 2.05 -19.91
N MET A 107 -10.42 2.87 -19.93
CA MET A 107 -11.27 3.13 -21.12
C MET A 107 -11.18 4.59 -21.57
N VAL A 108 -9.96 5.09 -21.81
CA VAL A 108 -9.78 6.46 -22.33
C VAL A 108 -10.28 6.54 -23.78
N PRO A 109 -11.25 7.42 -24.13
CA PRO A 109 -11.72 7.54 -25.52
C PRO A 109 -10.61 7.95 -26.48
N PRO A 110 -10.61 7.46 -27.74
CA PRO A 110 -9.64 7.88 -28.72
C PRO A 110 -9.85 9.32 -29.19
N GLY A 111 -8.76 9.98 -29.59
CA GLY A 111 -8.86 11.30 -30.24
C GLY A 111 -9.23 12.46 -29.32
N LEU A 112 -9.10 12.31 -28.01
CA LEU A 112 -9.30 13.40 -27.06
C LEU A 112 -8.22 14.48 -27.22
N SER A 113 -8.62 15.74 -27.11
CA SER A 113 -7.66 16.83 -26.92
C SER A 113 -6.93 16.67 -25.59
N PRO A 114 -5.73 17.25 -25.41
CA PRO A 114 -4.98 17.15 -24.14
C PRO A 114 -5.78 17.57 -22.92
N VAL A 115 -6.63 18.60 -23.05
CA VAL A 115 -7.53 19.06 -21.96
C VAL A 115 -8.63 18.05 -21.67
N ALA A 116 -9.25 17.46 -22.70
CA ALA A 116 -10.28 16.44 -22.51
C ALA A 116 -9.70 15.15 -21.92
N ALA A 117 -8.49 14.76 -22.32
CA ALA A 117 -7.77 13.63 -21.75
C ALA A 117 -7.43 13.89 -20.26
N PHE A 118 -6.92 15.09 -19.93
CA PHE A 118 -6.70 15.50 -18.56
C PHE A 118 -7.97 15.37 -17.71
N LEU A 119 -9.10 15.92 -18.18
CA LEU A 119 -10.36 15.86 -17.44
C LEU A 119 -10.86 14.43 -17.29
N TRP A 120 -10.77 13.59 -18.33
CA TRP A 120 -11.17 12.20 -18.27
C TRP A 120 -10.37 11.43 -17.22
N ILE A 121 -9.05 11.54 -17.26
CA ILE A 121 -8.16 10.86 -16.32
C ILE A 121 -8.37 11.39 -14.89
N ALA A 122 -8.41 12.72 -14.71
CA ALA A 122 -8.61 13.33 -13.40
C ALA A 122 -9.92 12.89 -12.76
N ILE A 123 -11.03 12.88 -13.51
CA ILE A 123 -12.35 12.48 -13.01
C ILE A 123 -12.38 10.99 -12.71
N THR A 124 -12.00 10.12 -13.66
CA THR A 124 -12.09 8.67 -13.50
C THR A 124 -11.17 8.17 -12.40
N TYR A 125 -9.94 8.70 -12.33
CA TYR A 125 -8.98 8.31 -11.29
C TYR A 125 -9.39 8.83 -9.90
N THR A 126 -9.89 10.07 -9.79
CA THR A 126 -10.40 10.61 -8.51
C THR A 126 -11.63 9.84 -8.02
N LEU A 127 -12.56 9.47 -8.92
CA LEU A 127 -13.69 8.62 -8.57
C LEU A 127 -13.25 7.22 -8.14
N PHE A 128 -12.28 6.63 -8.86
CA PHE A 128 -11.71 5.35 -8.48
C PHE A 128 -11.11 5.40 -7.07
N ASP A 129 -10.28 6.39 -6.79
CA ASP A 129 -9.62 6.57 -5.51
C ASP A 129 -10.63 6.80 -4.38
N THR A 130 -11.65 7.63 -4.63
CA THR A 130 -12.77 7.87 -3.70
C THR A 130 -13.50 6.57 -3.35
N LEU A 131 -13.83 5.74 -4.34
CA LEU A 131 -14.52 4.47 -4.12
C LEU A 131 -13.61 3.42 -3.48
N MET A 132 -12.32 3.43 -3.81
CA MET A 132 -11.33 2.59 -3.12
C MET A 132 -11.27 2.93 -1.64
N THR A 133 -11.15 4.19 -1.27
CA THR A 133 -11.15 4.63 0.13
C THR A 133 -12.47 4.28 0.82
N LEU A 134 -13.61 4.53 0.16
CA LEU A 134 -14.95 4.24 0.68
C LEU A 134 -15.19 2.75 0.97
N VAL A 135 -14.50 1.86 0.24
CA VAL A 135 -14.58 0.40 0.46
C VAL A 135 -13.45 -0.08 1.39
N GLN A 136 -12.23 0.38 1.18
CA GLN A 136 -11.05 -0.14 1.87
C GLN A 136 -11.00 0.25 3.35
N LEU A 137 -11.35 1.50 3.71
CA LEU A 137 -11.36 1.93 5.11
C LEU A 137 -12.37 1.15 5.95
N PRO A 138 -13.66 1.04 5.56
CA PRO A 138 -14.62 0.21 6.28
C PRO A 138 -14.24 -1.26 6.30
N TYR A 139 -13.70 -1.80 5.20
CA TYR A 139 -13.21 -3.17 5.15
C TYR A 139 -12.13 -3.41 6.24
N GLN A 140 -11.15 -2.51 6.37
CA GLN A 140 -10.10 -2.64 7.39
C GLN A 140 -10.67 -2.48 8.80
N ALA A 141 -11.61 -1.54 9.02
CA ALA A 141 -12.24 -1.31 10.30
C ALA A 141 -13.08 -2.50 10.78
N MET A 142 -13.71 -3.25 9.86
CA MET A 142 -14.46 -4.47 10.19
C MET A 142 -13.63 -5.50 10.94
N ALA A 143 -12.34 -5.64 10.63
CA ALA A 143 -11.48 -6.61 11.32
C ALA A 143 -11.44 -6.41 12.85
N ALA A 144 -11.49 -5.14 13.28
CA ALA A 144 -11.50 -4.80 14.71
C ALA A 144 -12.81 -5.15 15.41
N ASN A 145 -13.92 -5.17 14.65
CA ASN A 145 -15.27 -5.42 15.17
C ASN A 145 -15.67 -6.89 15.11
N LEU A 146 -15.02 -7.70 14.27
CA LEU A 146 -15.36 -9.12 14.09
C LEU A 146 -14.97 -9.97 15.29
N THR A 147 -13.92 -9.61 16.03
CA THR A 147 -13.48 -10.35 17.22
C THR A 147 -12.75 -9.45 18.20
N ARG A 148 -12.99 -9.71 19.50
CA ARG A 148 -12.26 -9.11 20.62
C ARG A 148 -11.09 -9.98 21.09
N ASP A 149 -11.07 -11.25 20.65
CA ASP A 149 -9.99 -12.18 20.99
C ASP A 149 -8.72 -11.83 20.24
N TYR A 150 -7.60 -11.77 20.94
CA TYR A 150 -6.31 -11.38 20.39
C TYR A 150 -5.77 -12.38 19.34
N ASP A 151 -5.90 -13.67 19.62
CA ASP A 151 -5.37 -14.72 18.75
C ASP A 151 -6.20 -14.85 17.48
N GLU A 152 -7.52 -14.76 17.60
CA GLU A 152 -8.45 -14.73 16.47
C GLU A 152 -8.23 -13.51 15.58
N ARG A 153 -7.99 -12.34 16.16
CA ARG A 153 -7.67 -11.11 15.42
C ARG A 153 -6.35 -11.25 14.68
N THR A 154 -5.34 -11.82 15.32
CA THR A 154 -4.04 -12.10 14.71
C THR A 154 -4.19 -13.07 13.55
N SER A 155 -4.96 -14.14 13.73
CA SER A 155 -5.27 -15.10 12.67
C SER A 155 -5.98 -14.44 11.49
N LEU A 156 -7.05 -13.64 11.74
CA LEU A 156 -7.77 -12.91 10.68
C LEU A 156 -6.85 -11.99 9.88
N THR A 157 -5.98 -11.25 10.57
CA THR A 157 -5.01 -10.36 9.94
C THR A 157 -3.98 -11.12 9.11
N ALA A 158 -3.55 -12.31 9.54
CA ALA A 158 -2.66 -13.16 8.77
C ALA A 158 -3.32 -13.64 7.47
N PHE A 159 -4.58 -14.07 7.50
CA PHE A 159 -5.35 -14.42 6.30
C PHE A 159 -5.53 -13.22 5.37
N ALA A 160 -5.84 -12.04 5.92
CA ALA A 160 -5.96 -10.80 5.14
C ALA A 160 -4.64 -10.42 4.46
N SER A 161 -3.51 -10.57 5.15
CA SER A 161 -2.18 -10.28 4.60
C SER A 161 -1.80 -11.25 3.49
N LEU A 162 -2.15 -12.53 3.64
CA LEU A 162 -1.98 -13.53 2.58
C LEU A 162 -2.83 -13.18 1.34
N GLY A 163 -4.09 -12.77 1.56
CA GLY A 163 -4.96 -12.26 0.50
C GLY A 163 -4.36 -11.03 -0.21
N ALA A 164 -3.79 -10.10 0.56
CA ALA A 164 -3.11 -8.93 0.00
C ALA A 164 -1.94 -9.31 -0.91
N LEU A 165 -1.09 -10.24 -0.48
CA LEU A 165 0.05 -10.71 -1.26
C LEU A 165 -0.39 -11.40 -2.55
N ILE A 166 -1.40 -12.27 -2.47
CA ILE A 166 -1.98 -12.95 -3.64
C ILE A 166 -2.57 -11.92 -4.62
N GLY A 167 -3.33 -10.95 -4.11
CA GLY A 167 -3.94 -9.90 -4.93
C GLY A 167 -2.90 -9.03 -5.61
N PHE A 168 -1.88 -8.61 -4.87
CA PHE A 168 -0.79 -7.80 -5.42
C PHE A 168 -0.02 -8.55 -6.52
N PHE A 169 0.27 -9.84 -6.30
CA PHE A 169 0.87 -10.71 -7.31
C PHE A 169 -0.04 -10.86 -8.54
N ALA A 170 -1.32 -11.17 -8.32
CA ALA A 170 -2.29 -11.33 -9.39
C ALA A 170 -2.43 -10.05 -10.23
N GLY A 171 -2.51 -8.87 -9.60
CA GLY A 171 -2.62 -7.59 -10.28
C GLY A 171 -1.43 -7.27 -11.19
N SER A 172 -0.23 -7.55 -10.72
CA SER A 172 1.00 -7.27 -11.47
C SER A 172 1.30 -8.27 -12.58
N VAL A 173 0.86 -9.54 -12.43
CA VAL A 173 1.18 -10.63 -13.37
C VAL A 173 0.05 -10.87 -14.36
N LEU A 174 -1.22 -10.96 -13.89
CA LEU A 174 -2.33 -11.37 -14.75
C LEU A 174 -2.78 -10.25 -15.70
N MET A 175 -2.67 -8.97 -15.31
CA MET A 175 -3.13 -7.89 -16.18
C MET A 175 -2.35 -7.81 -17.49
N PRO A 176 -1.01 -7.83 -17.53
CA PRO A 176 -0.27 -7.90 -18.79
C PRO A 176 -0.56 -9.16 -19.61
N VAL A 177 -0.85 -10.29 -18.95
CA VAL A 177 -1.24 -11.55 -19.64
C VAL A 177 -2.56 -11.35 -20.37
N LEU A 178 -3.57 -10.78 -19.71
CA LEU A 178 -4.88 -10.51 -20.33
C LEU A 178 -4.79 -9.49 -21.45
N VAL A 179 -4.01 -8.43 -21.25
CA VAL A 179 -3.77 -7.42 -22.30
C VAL A 179 -3.20 -8.06 -23.56
N ARG A 180 -2.22 -8.96 -23.42
CA ARG A 180 -1.61 -9.66 -24.57
C ARG A 180 -2.56 -10.61 -25.29
N ALA A 181 -3.57 -11.15 -24.61
CA ALA A 181 -4.52 -12.10 -25.19
C ALA A 181 -5.55 -11.42 -26.13
N ALA A 182 -5.64 -10.09 -26.11
CA ALA A 182 -6.55 -9.31 -26.94
C ALA A 182 -5.94 -8.98 -28.32
N PRO A 183 -6.77 -8.62 -29.33
CA PRO A 183 -6.31 -8.28 -30.67
C PRO A 183 -5.40 -7.05 -30.74
N ASP A 184 -5.63 -6.07 -29.87
CA ASP A 184 -4.84 -4.85 -29.75
C ASP A 184 -4.70 -4.42 -28.28
N ALA A 185 -3.69 -3.61 -27.99
CA ALA A 185 -3.39 -3.21 -26.62
C ALA A 185 -4.54 -2.41 -25.99
N ARG A 186 -5.22 -1.52 -26.71
CA ARG A 186 -6.31 -0.71 -26.19
C ARG A 186 -7.48 -1.56 -25.74
N THR A 187 -7.95 -2.46 -26.60
CA THR A 187 -8.99 -3.44 -26.27
C THR A 187 -8.53 -4.33 -25.13
N GLY A 188 -7.25 -4.73 -25.13
CA GLY A 188 -6.66 -5.54 -24.06
C GLY A 188 -6.74 -4.89 -22.69
N TYR A 189 -6.34 -3.63 -22.57
CA TYR A 189 -6.44 -2.89 -21.30
C TYR A 189 -7.89 -2.66 -20.86
N ALA A 190 -8.78 -2.35 -21.80
CA ALA A 190 -10.21 -2.17 -21.49
C ALA A 190 -10.85 -3.46 -20.96
N LEU A 191 -10.62 -4.60 -21.62
CA LEU A 191 -11.12 -5.90 -21.19
C LEU A 191 -10.47 -6.35 -19.87
N ALA A 192 -9.16 -6.24 -19.75
CA ALA A 192 -8.46 -6.57 -18.51
C ALA A 192 -8.93 -5.70 -17.35
N GLY A 193 -9.10 -4.40 -17.56
CA GLY A 193 -9.65 -3.47 -16.56
C GLY A 193 -11.07 -3.84 -16.14
N ALA A 194 -11.93 -4.22 -17.11
CA ALA A 194 -13.28 -4.69 -16.82
C ALA A 194 -13.27 -6.01 -16.03
N CYS A 195 -12.44 -6.98 -16.42
CA CYS A 195 -12.27 -8.25 -15.68
C CYS A 195 -11.78 -8.00 -14.25
N PHE A 196 -10.80 -7.12 -14.07
CA PHE A 196 -10.25 -6.79 -12.76
C PHE A 196 -11.25 -6.01 -11.89
N GLY A 197 -11.95 -5.04 -12.49
CA GLY A 197 -13.02 -4.32 -11.81
C GLY A 197 -14.12 -5.27 -11.33
N LEU A 198 -14.58 -6.16 -12.21
CA LEU A 198 -15.58 -7.17 -11.88
C LEU A 198 -15.10 -8.14 -10.79
N ALA A 199 -13.88 -8.65 -10.92
CA ALA A 199 -13.29 -9.56 -9.93
C ALA A 199 -13.15 -8.88 -8.55
N ALA A 200 -12.70 -7.63 -8.50
CA ALA A 200 -12.61 -6.86 -7.26
C ALA A 200 -14.00 -6.57 -6.67
N GLY A 201 -14.96 -6.15 -7.50
CA GLY A 201 -16.35 -5.95 -7.07
C GLY A 201 -16.97 -7.22 -6.50
N MET A 202 -16.76 -8.37 -7.16
CA MET A 202 -17.21 -9.68 -6.66
C MET A 202 -16.51 -10.05 -5.34
N ALA A 203 -15.21 -9.82 -5.22
CA ALA A 203 -14.46 -10.07 -3.99
C ALA A 203 -15.02 -9.25 -2.82
N VAL A 204 -15.29 -7.97 -3.04
CA VAL A 204 -15.93 -7.08 -2.05
C VAL A 204 -17.35 -7.54 -1.72
N ALA A 205 -18.14 -7.95 -2.72
CA ALA A 205 -19.48 -8.47 -2.53
C ALA A 205 -19.50 -9.79 -1.71
N VAL A 206 -18.51 -10.66 -1.91
CA VAL A 206 -18.35 -11.88 -1.09
C VAL A 206 -18.13 -11.52 0.38
N VAL A 207 -17.28 -10.53 0.68
CA VAL A 207 -17.11 -10.03 2.06
C VAL A 207 -18.43 -9.48 2.57
N ALA A 208 -19.07 -8.62 1.81
CA ALA A 208 -20.33 -7.99 2.19
C ALA A 208 -21.44 -9.03 2.49
N TRP A 209 -21.45 -10.15 1.78
CA TRP A 209 -22.45 -11.20 1.95
C TRP A 209 -22.11 -12.18 3.07
N ARG A 210 -20.84 -12.63 3.16
CA ARG A 210 -20.40 -13.70 4.05
C ARG A 210 -19.96 -13.22 5.44
N VAL A 211 -19.40 -12.00 5.51
CA VAL A 211 -18.87 -11.45 6.76
C VAL A 211 -19.91 -10.53 7.37
N HIS A 212 -20.48 -10.96 8.49
CA HIS A 212 -21.49 -10.21 9.20
C HIS A 212 -20.83 -9.47 10.36
N GLU A 213 -20.93 -8.15 10.34
CA GLU A 213 -20.55 -7.30 11.47
C GLU A 213 -21.66 -7.43 12.54
N PRO A 214 -21.29 -7.66 13.83
CA PRO A 214 -22.28 -7.57 14.89
C PRO A 214 -22.96 -6.20 14.82
N VAL A 215 -24.29 -6.20 14.72
CA VAL A 215 -25.05 -4.95 14.80
C VAL A 215 -24.77 -4.38 16.19
N ALA A 216 -24.12 -3.23 16.26
CA ALA A 216 -23.85 -2.59 17.54
C ALA A 216 -25.19 -2.35 18.21
N ASP A 217 -25.37 -2.89 19.43
CA ASP A 217 -26.51 -2.55 20.25
C ASP A 217 -26.63 -1.02 20.27
N GLU A 218 -27.85 -0.51 20.15
CA GLU A 218 -28.15 0.95 20.16
C GLU A 218 -27.60 1.70 21.38
N ALA A 219 -27.12 0.96 22.37
CA ALA A 219 -26.47 1.44 23.59
C ALA A 219 -24.96 1.71 23.45
N ALA A 220 -24.35 1.57 22.25
CA ALA A 220 -22.99 2.05 22.07
C ALA A 220 -22.95 3.56 22.34
N ALA A 221 -22.15 3.95 23.31
CA ALA A 221 -21.99 5.31 23.81
C ALA A 221 -21.96 6.34 22.67
N PRO A 222 -22.53 7.53 22.87
CA PRO A 222 -22.44 8.61 21.89
C PRO A 222 -20.99 8.71 21.43
N ALA A 223 -20.79 8.78 20.11
CA ALA A 223 -19.44 8.99 19.58
C ALA A 223 -18.81 10.14 20.36
N ASP A 224 -17.65 9.91 20.96
CA ASP A 224 -16.95 10.95 21.70
C ASP A 224 -16.98 12.25 20.91
N PRO A 225 -17.30 13.38 21.52
CA PRO A 225 -17.27 14.65 20.82
C PRO A 225 -15.94 14.78 20.12
N ALA A 226 -15.95 15.24 18.86
CA ALA A 226 -14.73 15.41 18.08
C ALA A 226 -13.67 16.06 18.99
N PRO A 227 -12.46 15.48 19.08
CA PRO A 227 -11.45 16.01 20.00
C PRO A 227 -11.26 17.49 19.73
N ALA A 228 -11.23 18.32 20.77
CA ALA A 228 -11.02 19.75 20.63
C ALA A 228 -9.73 19.97 19.80
N TRP A 229 -9.76 20.92 18.87
CA TRP A 229 -8.62 21.18 17.97
C TRP A 229 -7.29 21.30 18.70
N ASP A 230 -7.30 21.88 19.90
CA ASP A 230 -6.12 21.96 20.78
C ASP A 230 -5.60 20.58 21.25
N SER A 231 -6.48 19.61 21.43
CA SER A 231 -6.10 18.24 21.77
C SER A 231 -5.42 17.57 20.57
N VAL A 232 -6.02 17.68 19.38
CA VAL A 232 -5.42 17.15 18.13
C VAL A 232 -4.05 17.77 17.88
N ARG A 233 -3.94 19.09 18.03
CA ARG A 233 -2.68 19.82 17.85
C ARG A 233 -1.62 19.38 18.87
N ARG A 234 -1.97 19.22 20.14
CA ARG A 234 -1.04 18.75 21.17
C ARG A 234 -0.54 17.35 20.88
N THR A 235 -1.44 16.43 20.50
CA THR A 235 -1.09 15.05 20.15
C THR A 235 -0.18 15.01 18.90
N LEU A 236 -0.51 15.80 17.88
CA LEU A 236 0.31 15.92 16.67
C LEU A 236 1.73 16.43 17.02
N LEU A 237 1.83 17.52 17.75
CA LEU A 237 3.13 18.07 18.16
C LEU A 237 3.92 17.10 19.06
N GLY A 238 3.25 16.38 19.94
CA GLY A 238 3.85 15.33 20.75
C GLY A 238 4.42 14.19 19.90
N THR A 239 3.66 13.73 18.90
CA THR A 239 4.10 12.70 17.95
C THR A 239 5.28 13.17 17.10
N LEU A 240 5.25 14.43 16.64
CA LEU A 240 6.35 15.05 15.86
C LEU A 240 7.60 15.32 16.71
N ARG A 241 7.53 15.28 18.05
CA ARG A 241 8.70 15.35 18.94
C ARG A 241 9.32 13.97 19.21
N ASN A 242 8.63 12.89 18.83
CA ASN A 242 9.14 11.52 18.98
C ASN A 242 10.21 11.24 17.91
N ARG A 243 11.47 11.52 18.24
CA ARG A 243 12.61 11.35 17.32
C ARG A 243 12.71 9.94 16.72
N PRO A 244 12.57 8.83 17.48
CA PRO A 244 12.53 7.49 16.91
C PRO A 244 11.46 7.33 15.82
N PHE A 245 10.26 7.87 16.04
CA PHE A 245 9.19 7.82 15.06
C PHE A 245 9.52 8.62 13.80
N LEU A 246 10.04 9.84 13.95
CA LEU A 246 10.41 10.67 12.79
C LEU A 246 11.49 10.01 11.94
N LEU A 247 12.50 9.40 12.55
CA LEU A 247 13.54 8.66 11.83
C LEU A 247 12.95 7.49 11.06
N LEU A 248 12.08 6.71 11.69
CA LEU A 248 11.43 5.56 11.07
C LEU A 248 10.51 5.98 9.91
N VAL A 249 9.63 6.97 10.13
CA VAL A 249 8.64 7.37 9.12
C VAL A 249 9.29 8.06 7.93
N SER A 250 10.35 8.85 8.15
CA SER A 250 11.14 9.46 7.07
C SER A 250 11.87 8.41 6.25
N ALA A 251 12.51 7.42 6.91
CA ALA A 251 13.15 6.30 6.20
C ALA A 251 12.13 5.50 5.40
N ALA A 252 10.99 5.14 6.00
CA ALA A 252 9.92 4.40 5.33
C ALA A 252 9.35 5.19 4.13
N GLY A 253 9.19 6.51 4.25
CA GLY A 253 8.75 7.39 3.17
C GLY A 253 9.74 7.42 1.99
N LEU A 254 11.04 7.52 2.25
CA LEU A 254 12.08 7.43 1.21
C LEU A 254 12.06 6.08 0.50
N VAL A 255 11.95 4.98 1.26
CA VAL A 255 11.86 3.64 0.69
C VAL A 255 10.58 3.50 -0.14
N ARG A 256 9.44 4.00 0.35
CA ARG A 256 8.17 4.00 -0.40
C ARG A 256 8.29 4.78 -1.70
N LEU A 257 8.92 5.97 -1.66
CA LEU A 257 9.21 6.78 -2.87
C LEU A 257 9.98 5.96 -3.89
N GLY A 258 11.12 5.37 -3.49
CA GLY A 258 11.94 4.55 -4.37
C GLY A 258 11.18 3.36 -4.98
N LEU A 259 10.45 2.60 -4.17
CA LEU A 259 9.68 1.45 -4.65
C LEU A 259 8.55 1.86 -5.60
N THR A 260 7.89 3.00 -5.36
CA THR A 260 6.83 3.50 -6.26
C THR A 260 7.40 4.00 -7.58
N LEU A 261 8.61 4.59 -7.58
CA LEU A 261 9.34 4.92 -8.82
C LEU A 261 9.60 3.67 -9.65
N VAL A 262 10.11 2.59 -9.04
CA VAL A 262 10.31 1.32 -9.73
C VAL A 262 8.99 0.81 -10.32
N GLN A 263 7.90 0.82 -9.55
CA GLN A 263 6.58 0.38 -10.03
C GLN A 263 6.14 1.15 -11.27
N GLY A 264 6.20 2.48 -11.25
CA GLY A 264 5.76 3.32 -12.36
C GLY A 264 6.68 3.28 -13.59
N ALA A 265 7.98 2.97 -13.39
CA ALA A 265 8.99 3.01 -14.44
C ALA A 265 9.31 1.65 -15.07
N LEU A 266 9.01 0.55 -14.37
CA LEU A 266 9.49 -0.80 -14.74
C LEU A 266 8.97 -1.25 -16.12
N ALA A 267 7.73 -0.92 -16.47
CA ALA A 267 7.18 -1.26 -17.78
C ALA A 267 7.95 -0.57 -18.91
N TYR A 268 8.29 0.71 -18.74
CA TYR A 268 9.13 1.45 -19.69
C TYR A 268 10.53 0.85 -19.81
N PHE A 269 11.13 0.47 -18.68
CA PHE A 269 12.44 -0.18 -18.67
C PHE A 269 12.43 -1.48 -19.45
N VAL A 270 11.43 -2.34 -19.25
CA VAL A 270 11.32 -3.62 -19.96
C VAL A 270 11.13 -3.42 -21.46
N ILE A 271 10.23 -2.51 -21.84
CA ILE A 271 9.88 -2.33 -23.26
C ILE A 271 10.99 -1.59 -24.01
N TYR A 272 11.46 -0.46 -23.50
CA TYR A 272 12.35 0.43 -24.23
C TYR A 272 13.83 0.18 -23.96
N GLN A 273 14.22 -0.07 -22.72
CA GLN A 273 15.63 -0.32 -22.38
C GLN A 273 16.06 -1.75 -22.72
N LEU A 274 15.23 -2.74 -22.36
CA LEU A 274 15.55 -4.13 -22.63
C LEU A 274 15.09 -4.60 -24.02
N GLN A 275 14.39 -3.75 -24.77
CA GLN A 275 13.78 -4.08 -26.06
C GLN A 275 12.86 -5.33 -25.96
N GLY A 276 12.27 -5.51 -24.79
CA GLY A 276 11.34 -6.57 -24.51
C GLY A 276 9.92 -6.24 -24.98
N THR A 277 9.03 -7.16 -24.78
CA THR A 277 7.60 -7.01 -25.08
C THR A 277 6.80 -6.85 -23.77
N GLN A 278 5.58 -6.38 -23.87
CA GLN A 278 4.66 -6.42 -22.73
C GLN A 278 4.45 -7.86 -22.19
N GLY A 279 4.70 -8.89 -23.03
CA GLY A 279 4.65 -10.30 -22.63
C GLY A 279 5.79 -10.75 -21.71
N ASP A 280 6.86 -9.98 -21.59
CA ASP A 280 7.98 -10.29 -20.68
C ASP A 280 7.71 -9.79 -19.26
N LEU A 281 6.85 -8.77 -19.10
CA LEU A 281 6.47 -8.20 -17.82
C LEU A 281 5.95 -9.25 -16.81
N PRO A 282 4.99 -10.15 -17.16
CA PRO A 282 4.50 -11.14 -16.22
C PRO A 282 5.59 -12.04 -15.66
N ARG A 283 6.52 -12.47 -16.51
CA ARG A 283 7.64 -13.33 -16.10
C ARG A 283 8.57 -12.61 -15.12
N LEU A 284 8.93 -11.37 -15.40
CA LEU A 284 9.81 -10.57 -14.56
C LEU A 284 9.14 -10.22 -13.23
N MET A 285 7.84 -9.87 -13.26
CA MET A 285 7.05 -9.66 -12.07
C MET A 285 6.94 -10.92 -11.22
N ALA A 286 6.71 -12.08 -11.85
CA ALA A 286 6.63 -13.36 -11.15
C ALA A 286 7.96 -13.71 -10.45
N ILE A 287 9.11 -13.45 -11.08
CA ILE A 287 10.43 -13.64 -10.45
C ILE A 287 10.57 -12.70 -9.25
N LEU A 288 10.38 -11.39 -9.46
CA LEU A 288 10.55 -10.37 -8.42
C LEU A 288 9.65 -10.67 -7.21
N LEU A 289 8.34 -10.78 -7.44
CA LEU A 289 7.37 -10.94 -6.35
C LEU A 289 7.37 -12.35 -5.76
N GLY A 290 7.70 -13.37 -6.54
CA GLY A 290 7.92 -14.72 -6.04
C GLY A 290 9.07 -14.77 -5.03
N VAL A 291 10.18 -14.11 -5.36
CA VAL A 291 11.32 -13.98 -4.44
C VAL A 291 10.97 -13.14 -3.22
N VAL A 292 10.21 -12.04 -3.39
CA VAL A 292 9.68 -11.26 -2.25
C VAL A 292 8.91 -12.20 -1.31
N GLY A 293 7.93 -12.95 -1.84
CA GLY A 293 7.09 -13.85 -1.04
C GLY A 293 7.90 -14.89 -0.25
N VAL A 294 8.88 -15.54 -0.89
CA VAL A 294 9.77 -16.50 -0.22
C VAL A 294 10.65 -15.81 0.82
N SER A 295 11.18 -14.63 0.51
CA SER A 295 12.08 -13.89 1.40
C SER A 295 11.39 -13.42 2.69
N LEU A 296 10.06 -13.23 2.70
CA LEU A 296 9.30 -12.88 3.91
C LEU A 296 9.54 -13.86 5.06
N PHE A 297 9.57 -15.16 4.76
CA PHE A 297 9.82 -16.20 5.77
C PHE A 297 11.25 -16.14 6.31
N ALA A 298 12.23 -15.83 5.45
CA ALA A 298 13.61 -15.65 5.87
C ALA A 298 13.77 -14.40 6.74
N TRP A 299 13.18 -13.27 6.31
CA TRP A 299 13.24 -12.02 7.07
C TRP A 299 12.57 -12.11 8.43
N LYS A 300 11.45 -12.84 8.55
CA LYS A 300 10.85 -13.10 9.86
C LYS A 300 11.87 -13.73 10.81
N ARG A 301 12.61 -14.77 10.38
CA ARG A 301 13.64 -15.42 11.20
C ARG A 301 14.82 -14.50 11.54
N VAL A 302 15.20 -13.63 10.60
CA VAL A 302 16.26 -12.64 10.83
C VAL A 302 15.82 -11.62 11.88
N VAL A 303 14.62 -11.06 11.76
CA VAL A 303 14.06 -10.07 12.71
C VAL A 303 13.88 -10.67 14.12
N ASP A 304 13.53 -11.96 14.21
CA ASP A 304 13.39 -12.64 15.51
C ASP A 304 14.74 -12.78 16.25
N ARG A 305 15.88 -12.81 15.51
CA ARG A 305 17.23 -13.03 16.06
C ARG A 305 18.08 -11.77 16.13
N TRP A 306 17.88 -10.83 15.21
CA TRP A 306 18.66 -9.61 15.07
C TRP A 306 17.90 -8.38 15.53
N GLU A 307 18.59 -7.24 15.64
CA GLU A 307 17.96 -5.94 15.82
C GLU A 307 17.16 -5.54 14.58
N LYS A 308 15.93 -5.06 14.78
CA LYS A 308 15.00 -4.72 13.70
C LYS A 308 15.60 -3.70 12.72
N ASN A 309 16.26 -2.65 13.22
CA ASN A 309 16.91 -1.63 12.39
C ASN A 309 18.03 -2.22 11.52
N ARG A 310 18.88 -3.11 12.07
CA ARG A 310 19.97 -3.76 11.33
C ARG A 310 19.42 -4.69 10.24
N ALA A 311 18.39 -5.46 10.57
CA ALA A 311 17.71 -6.32 9.60
C ALA A 311 17.12 -5.48 8.45
N TYR A 312 16.50 -4.34 8.77
CA TYR A 312 15.96 -3.44 7.74
C TYR A 312 17.05 -2.85 6.86
N ILE A 313 18.13 -2.32 7.45
CA ILE A 313 19.29 -1.79 6.72
C ILE A 313 19.85 -2.84 5.75
N LEU A 314 20.05 -4.08 6.20
CA LEU A 314 20.55 -5.15 5.34
C LEU A 314 19.63 -5.40 4.14
N GLY A 315 18.32 -5.42 4.36
CA GLY A 315 17.34 -5.52 3.26
C GLY A 315 17.44 -4.35 2.28
N LEU A 316 17.57 -3.12 2.78
CA LEU A 316 17.74 -1.95 1.93
C LEU A 316 19.03 -1.98 1.13
N VAL A 317 20.12 -2.49 1.71
CA VAL A 317 21.41 -2.66 1.00
C VAL A 317 21.24 -3.64 -0.16
N PHE A 318 20.62 -4.81 0.05
CA PHE A 318 20.34 -5.75 -1.05
C PHE A 318 19.53 -5.12 -2.17
N SER A 319 18.44 -4.42 -1.83
CA SER A 319 17.62 -3.73 -2.82
C SER A 319 18.39 -2.62 -3.53
N ALA A 320 19.14 -1.78 -2.80
CA ALA A 320 19.88 -0.66 -3.37
C ALA A 320 20.99 -1.15 -4.35
N VAL A 321 21.73 -2.18 -3.96
CA VAL A 321 22.75 -2.80 -4.83
C VAL A 321 22.10 -3.37 -6.09
N GLY A 322 20.99 -4.10 -5.95
CA GLY A 322 20.25 -4.63 -7.09
C GLY A 322 19.73 -3.52 -8.01
N LEU A 323 19.22 -2.42 -7.47
CA LEU A 323 18.73 -1.27 -8.23
C LEU A 323 19.88 -0.55 -8.98
N VAL A 324 21.05 -0.41 -8.35
CA VAL A 324 22.24 0.11 -9.03
C VAL A 324 22.68 -0.83 -10.16
N MET A 325 22.70 -2.14 -9.93
CA MET A 325 23.01 -3.11 -10.98
C MET A 325 22.00 -3.05 -12.13
N LEU A 326 20.71 -2.84 -11.83
CA LEU A 326 19.65 -2.73 -12.83
C LEU A 326 19.91 -1.60 -13.83
N TYR A 327 20.53 -0.49 -13.39
CA TYR A 327 20.89 0.65 -14.25
C TYR A 327 21.82 0.25 -15.41
N TRP A 328 22.69 -0.76 -15.20
CA TRP A 328 23.68 -1.22 -16.17
C TRP A 328 23.24 -2.41 -17.03
N ILE A 329 22.05 -2.96 -16.79
CA ILE A 329 21.54 -4.10 -17.57
C ILE A 329 21.26 -3.67 -19.01
N GLN A 330 21.78 -4.48 -19.94
CA GLN A 330 21.64 -4.30 -21.38
C GLN A 330 20.68 -5.34 -21.99
N PRO A 331 20.12 -5.08 -23.20
CA PRO A 331 19.34 -6.06 -23.94
C PRO A 331 20.07 -7.39 -24.08
N GLY A 332 19.34 -8.49 -23.96
CA GLY A 332 19.89 -9.85 -24.07
C GLY A 332 20.47 -10.46 -22.78
N GLN A 333 20.66 -9.67 -21.71
CA GLN A 333 21.21 -10.13 -20.42
C GLN A 333 20.15 -10.71 -19.47
N GLN A 334 19.28 -11.59 -19.98
CA GLN A 334 18.12 -12.11 -19.24
C GLN A 334 18.48 -12.84 -17.94
N GLY A 335 19.58 -13.62 -17.93
CA GLY A 335 20.03 -14.32 -16.72
C GLY A 335 20.51 -13.36 -15.63
N MET A 336 21.26 -12.31 -16.00
CA MET A 336 21.69 -11.26 -15.07
C MET A 336 20.50 -10.45 -14.56
N LEU A 337 19.54 -10.12 -15.42
CA LEU A 337 18.31 -9.45 -15.02
C LEU A 337 17.54 -10.25 -13.99
N ALA A 338 17.37 -11.56 -14.19
CA ALA A 338 16.69 -12.43 -13.23
C ALA A 338 17.39 -12.46 -11.87
N ALA A 339 18.74 -12.55 -11.86
CA ALA A 339 19.53 -12.50 -10.63
C ALA A 339 19.41 -11.14 -9.91
N VAL A 340 19.43 -10.04 -10.65
CA VAL A 340 19.26 -8.68 -10.10
C VAL A 340 17.86 -8.49 -9.53
N LEU A 341 16.81 -8.93 -10.23
CA LEU A 341 15.44 -8.89 -9.72
C LEU A 341 15.27 -9.76 -8.48
N ALA A 342 15.92 -10.92 -8.41
CA ALA A 342 15.95 -11.75 -7.21
C ALA A 342 16.61 -11.02 -6.03
N LEU A 343 17.74 -10.35 -6.26
CA LEU A 343 18.43 -9.56 -5.23
C LEU A 343 17.56 -8.42 -4.70
N ILE A 344 16.90 -7.68 -5.60
CA ILE A 344 15.93 -6.63 -5.26
C ILE A 344 14.78 -7.25 -4.44
N GLY A 345 14.22 -8.39 -4.89
CA GLY A 345 13.11 -9.08 -4.23
C GLY A 345 13.45 -9.56 -2.82
N ILE A 346 14.67 -10.08 -2.61
CA ILE A 346 15.16 -10.43 -1.26
C ILE A 346 15.11 -9.20 -0.35
N GLY A 347 15.66 -8.09 -0.78
CA GLY A 347 15.70 -6.87 0.02
C GLY A 347 14.31 -6.25 0.26
N MET A 348 13.44 -6.26 -0.75
CA MET A 348 12.06 -5.78 -0.63
C MET A 348 11.26 -6.53 0.43
N GLY A 349 11.50 -7.84 0.63
CA GLY A 349 10.82 -8.60 1.68
C GLY A 349 11.04 -8.05 3.09
N ALA A 350 12.21 -7.48 3.38
CA ALA A 350 12.45 -6.78 4.65
C ALA A 350 11.53 -5.56 4.80
N HIS A 351 11.33 -4.78 3.73
CA HIS A 351 10.46 -3.59 3.75
C HIS A 351 8.99 -3.94 4.04
N TRP A 352 8.53 -5.10 3.64
CA TRP A 352 7.14 -5.52 3.89
C TRP A 352 6.87 -5.94 5.35
N ILE A 353 7.89 -6.29 6.12
CA ILE A 353 7.74 -6.79 7.49
C ILE A 353 8.25 -5.77 8.52
N VAL A 354 9.48 -5.27 8.32
CA VAL A 354 10.22 -4.63 9.40
C VAL A 354 9.64 -3.28 9.83
N PRO A 355 9.25 -2.36 8.93
CA PRO A 355 8.65 -1.08 9.36
C PRO A 355 7.41 -1.27 10.23
N TYR A 356 6.53 -2.19 9.83
CA TYR A 356 5.31 -2.49 10.59
C TYR A 356 5.59 -3.12 11.97
N ALA A 357 6.73 -3.80 12.13
CA ALA A 357 7.18 -4.30 13.42
C ALA A 357 7.86 -3.22 14.28
N MET A 358 8.36 -2.11 13.66
CA MET A 358 9.03 -1.02 14.37
C MET A 358 8.07 0.10 14.81
N VAL A 359 6.96 0.33 14.10
CA VAL A 359 5.97 1.38 14.47
C VAL A 359 5.45 1.20 15.89
N PRO A 360 5.02 0.01 16.36
CA PRO A 360 4.59 -0.18 17.75
C PRO A 360 5.66 0.19 18.78
N ASP A 361 6.94 -0.09 18.51
CA ASP A 361 8.04 0.26 19.41
C ASP A 361 8.14 1.79 19.61
N THR A 362 7.88 2.56 18.55
CA THR A 362 7.86 4.03 18.62
C THR A 362 6.62 4.57 19.34
N ILE A 363 5.49 3.87 19.24
CA ILE A 363 4.26 4.20 20.00
C ILE A 363 4.49 4.00 21.49
N ASP A 364 5.09 2.89 21.90
CA ASP A 364 5.41 2.60 23.28
C ASP A 364 6.41 3.63 23.84
N HIS A 365 7.40 4.05 23.05
CA HIS A 365 8.30 5.16 23.41
C HIS A 365 7.56 6.49 23.58
N GLY A 366 6.62 6.82 22.69
CA GLY A 366 5.79 8.01 22.79
C GLY A 366 4.88 7.98 24.01
N HIS A 367 4.32 6.83 24.37
CA HIS A 367 3.53 6.63 25.57
C HIS A 367 4.35 6.87 26.84
N MET A 368 5.59 6.38 26.88
CA MET A 368 6.52 6.65 27.98
C MET A 368 6.79 8.16 28.17
N LEU A 369 6.86 8.92 27.07
CA LEU A 369 7.16 10.37 27.11
C LEU A 369 5.94 11.24 27.43
N ALA A 370 4.76 10.89 26.91
CA ALA A 370 3.56 11.74 26.97
C ALA A 370 2.51 11.26 27.99
N GLY A 371 2.66 10.05 28.54
CA GLY A 371 1.67 9.45 29.45
C GLY A 371 0.38 8.96 28.75
N GLU A 372 0.18 9.28 27.47
CA GLU A 372 -1.00 8.91 26.71
C GLU A 372 -0.63 8.04 25.49
N ARG A 373 -1.44 7.01 25.21
CA ARG A 373 -1.24 6.12 24.06
C ARG A 373 -2.05 6.58 22.86
N THR A 374 -1.44 7.34 21.97
CA THR A 374 -2.09 7.93 20.79
C THR A 374 -1.83 7.15 19.49
N THR A 375 -2.12 5.84 19.50
CA THR A 375 -1.83 4.90 18.41
C THR A 375 -2.33 5.39 17.05
N GLY A 376 -3.54 5.95 16.98
CA GLY A 376 -4.14 6.44 15.74
C GLY A 376 -3.34 7.55 15.07
N MET A 377 -2.77 8.47 15.85
CA MET A 377 -1.95 9.57 15.30
C MET A 377 -0.67 9.06 14.64
N TYR A 378 0.00 8.06 15.26
CA TYR A 378 1.21 7.46 14.68
C TYR A 378 0.94 6.77 13.35
N TYR A 379 -0.10 5.93 13.27
CA TYR A 379 -0.46 5.27 12.02
C TYR A 379 -1.01 6.25 10.98
N GLY A 380 -1.73 7.29 11.39
CA GLY A 380 -2.21 8.35 10.51
C GLY A 380 -1.06 9.12 9.85
N LEU A 381 -0.06 9.53 10.63
CA LEU A 381 1.15 10.18 10.10
C LEU A 381 1.99 9.26 9.22
N TYR A 382 2.11 7.97 9.60
CA TYR A 382 2.78 6.98 8.78
C TYR A 382 2.10 6.84 7.40
N GLY A 383 0.77 6.72 7.38
CA GLY A 383 -0.02 6.65 6.16
C GLY A 383 0.06 7.92 5.32
N LEU A 384 0.06 9.10 5.96
CA LEU A 384 0.22 10.39 5.27
C LEU A 384 1.57 10.47 4.53
N VAL A 385 2.67 10.09 5.19
CA VAL A 385 4.01 10.07 4.56
C VAL A 385 4.07 9.06 3.42
N ASP A 386 3.45 7.87 3.57
CA ASP A 386 3.34 6.87 2.51
C ASP A 386 2.60 7.43 1.28
N LYS A 387 1.49 8.15 1.46
CA LYS A 387 0.73 8.81 0.39
C LYS A 387 1.51 9.91 -0.30
N ILE A 388 2.17 10.79 0.46
CA ILE A 388 3.04 11.84 -0.09
C ILE A 388 4.14 11.22 -0.94
N ALA A 389 4.81 10.17 -0.45
CA ALA A 389 5.87 9.49 -1.18
C ALA A 389 5.38 8.90 -2.52
N ARG A 390 4.20 8.27 -2.54
CA ARG A 390 3.58 7.77 -3.78
C ARG A 390 3.20 8.88 -4.75
N THR A 391 2.69 9.98 -4.23
CA THR A 391 2.33 11.16 -5.03
C THR A 391 3.56 11.76 -5.70
N VAL A 392 4.63 11.99 -4.93
CA VAL A 392 5.90 12.50 -5.43
C VAL A 392 6.48 11.55 -6.50
N ALA A 393 6.48 10.25 -6.25
CA ALA A 393 6.97 9.28 -7.23
C ALA A 393 6.21 9.36 -8.57
N THR A 394 4.89 9.48 -8.54
CA THR A 394 4.07 9.60 -9.77
C THR A 394 4.43 10.86 -10.56
N VAL A 395 4.59 11.98 -9.87
CA VAL A 395 5.00 13.26 -10.50
C VAL A 395 6.42 13.16 -11.08
N VAL A 396 7.34 12.54 -10.34
CA VAL A 396 8.73 12.36 -10.81
C VAL A 396 8.78 11.49 -12.07
N VAL A 397 8.03 10.39 -12.13
CA VAL A 397 7.97 9.54 -13.34
C VAL A 397 7.47 10.36 -14.55
N ALA A 398 6.37 11.09 -14.39
CA ALA A 398 5.81 11.91 -15.45
C ALA A 398 6.79 13.02 -15.90
N ALA A 399 7.41 13.71 -14.94
CA ALA A 399 8.36 14.80 -15.20
C ALA A 399 9.63 14.30 -15.90
N VAL A 400 10.17 13.13 -15.52
CA VAL A 400 11.35 12.58 -16.18
C VAL A 400 11.03 12.20 -17.62
N LEU A 401 9.90 11.55 -17.88
CA LEU A 401 9.48 11.19 -19.24
C LEU A 401 9.28 12.44 -20.11
N ASP A 402 8.67 13.49 -19.59
CA ASP A 402 8.45 14.74 -20.31
C ASP A 402 9.79 15.47 -20.57
N TRP A 403 10.62 15.63 -19.56
CA TRP A 403 11.90 16.33 -19.67
C TRP A 403 12.91 15.63 -20.58
N THR A 404 12.87 14.29 -20.63
CA THR A 404 13.74 13.50 -21.53
C THR A 404 13.17 13.36 -22.95
N HIS A 405 12.07 14.06 -23.24
CA HIS A 405 11.39 14.01 -24.54
C HIS A 405 11.02 12.60 -24.98
N TYR A 406 10.48 11.82 -24.02
CA TYR A 406 10.00 10.49 -24.29
C TYR A 406 8.88 10.51 -25.34
N VAL A 407 8.99 9.67 -26.37
CA VAL A 407 7.97 9.50 -27.42
C VAL A 407 7.46 8.06 -27.42
N PRO A 408 6.14 7.84 -27.26
CA PRO A 408 5.59 6.48 -27.18
C PRO A 408 5.74 5.71 -28.50
N ASN A 409 5.93 4.40 -28.39
CA ASN A 409 5.91 3.43 -29.51
C ASN A 409 6.98 3.65 -30.59
N VAL A 410 8.09 4.32 -30.28
CA VAL A 410 9.24 4.48 -31.17
C VAL A 410 10.54 4.11 -30.45
N ALA A 411 11.60 3.94 -31.22
CA ALA A 411 12.94 3.81 -30.65
C ALA A 411 13.31 5.11 -29.90
N GLN A 412 13.71 4.98 -28.65
CA GLN A 412 13.98 6.11 -27.78
C GLN A 412 15.37 6.70 -28.02
N THR A 413 15.49 8.01 -27.82
CA THR A 413 16.79 8.69 -27.76
C THR A 413 17.59 8.20 -26.57
N GLU A 414 18.92 8.35 -26.62
CA GLU A 414 19.78 7.98 -25.47
C GLU A 414 19.41 8.78 -24.22
N LEU A 415 18.99 10.03 -24.34
CA LEU A 415 18.51 10.85 -23.23
C LEU A 415 17.26 10.23 -22.57
N ALA A 416 16.29 9.79 -23.36
CA ALA A 416 15.08 9.14 -22.85
C ALA A 416 15.41 7.80 -22.18
N LEU A 417 16.31 6.98 -22.77
CA LEU A 417 16.77 5.73 -22.18
C LEU A 417 17.52 5.98 -20.86
N GLN A 418 18.36 7.01 -20.77
CA GLN A 418 19.01 7.39 -19.51
C GLN A 418 18.00 7.83 -18.45
N GLY A 419 16.96 8.58 -18.83
CA GLY A 419 15.84 8.91 -17.96
C GLY A 419 15.15 7.66 -17.41
N ILE A 420 14.81 6.72 -18.29
CA ILE A 420 14.17 5.44 -17.90
C ILE A 420 15.06 4.64 -16.96
N ARG A 421 16.36 4.47 -17.26
CA ARG A 421 17.33 3.79 -16.39
C ARG A 421 17.44 4.47 -15.03
N THR A 422 17.50 5.80 -15.02
CA THR A 422 17.65 6.60 -13.80
C THR A 422 16.45 6.46 -12.88
N MET A 423 15.21 6.57 -13.42
CA MET A 423 14.01 6.47 -12.59
C MET A 423 13.69 5.02 -12.16
N THR A 424 14.22 4.00 -12.88
CA THR A 424 14.02 2.60 -12.52
C THR A 424 15.11 2.05 -11.58
N GLY A 425 16.33 2.53 -11.71
CA GLY A 425 17.49 2.02 -10.98
C GLY A 425 18.12 3.02 -10.02
N LEU A 426 18.75 4.08 -10.54
CA LEU A 426 19.62 4.95 -9.75
C LEU A 426 18.85 5.81 -8.75
N LEU A 427 17.76 6.43 -9.15
CA LEU A 427 16.98 7.31 -8.25
C LEU A 427 16.33 6.53 -7.10
N PRO A 428 15.68 5.37 -7.33
CA PRO A 428 15.23 4.52 -6.23
C PRO A 428 16.38 4.06 -5.32
N ALA A 429 17.53 3.68 -5.89
CA ALA A 429 18.69 3.27 -5.10
C ALA A 429 19.19 4.41 -4.18
N LEU A 430 19.20 5.65 -4.66
CA LEU A 430 19.52 6.82 -3.84
C LEU A 430 18.50 7.04 -2.71
N CYS A 431 17.21 6.88 -2.99
CA CYS A 431 16.17 6.95 -1.96
C CYS A 431 16.44 5.94 -0.83
N LEU A 432 16.75 4.68 -1.20
CA LEU A 432 17.08 3.66 -0.22
C LEU A 432 18.39 3.97 0.52
N ALA A 433 19.41 4.48 -0.19
CA ALA A 433 20.68 4.85 0.42
C ALA A 433 20.51 5.98 1.44
N PHE A 434 19.66 6.98 1.17
CA PHE A 434 19.36 8.05 2.13
C PHE A 434 18.50 7.57 3.32
N ALA A 435 17.74 6.49 3.19
CA ALA A 435 17.01 5.89 4.29
C ALA A 435 17.95 5.18 5.30
N ILE A 436 19.09 4.66 4.85
CA ILE A 436 20.03 3.90 5.70
C ILE A 436 20.56 4.72 6.88
N PRO A 437 21.12 5.95 6.72
CA PRO A 437 21.61 6.74 7.85
C PRO A 437 20.50 7.10 8.85
N LEU A 438 19.26 7.29 8.40
CA LEU A 438 18.12 7.51 9.31
C LEU A 438 17.87 6.27 10.18
N LEU A 439 17.95 5.08 9.62
CA LEU A 439 17.80 3.82 10.35
C LEU A 439 19.02 3.52 11.24
N MET A 440 20.23 3.93 10.85
CA MET A 440 21.41 3.83 11.71
C MET A 440 21.28 4.72 12.95
N ALA A 441 20.66 5.90 12.80
CA ALA A 441 20.38 6.82 13.91
C ALA A 441 19.17 6.41 14.77
N TYR A 442 18.45 5.33 14.42
CA TYR A 442 17.27 4.86 15.16
C TYR A 442 17.69 4.27 16.52
N PRO A 443 17.20 4.83 17.65
CA PRO A 443 17.78 4.54 18.96
C PRO A 443 17.13 3.36 19.70
N ILE A 444 15.98 2.83 19.24
CA ILE A 444 15.25 1.78 19.97
C ILE A 444 15.83 0.42 19.55
N THR A 445 16.72 -0.11 20.39
CA THR A 445 17.21 -1.49 20.34
C THR A 445 16.26 -2.43 21.10
N ARG A 446 16.43 -3.74 20.96
CA ARG A 446 15.64 -4.75 21.72
C ARG A 446 15.77 -4.55 23.24
N ALA A 447 16.98 -4.27 23.72
CA ALA A 447 17.22 -3.99 25.14
C ALA A 447 16.46 -2.72 25.59
N ARG A 448 16.59 -1.63 24.81
CA ARG A 448 15.92 -0.36 25.13
C ARG A 448 14.39 -0.47 25.07
N HIS A 449 13.83 -1.24 24.13
CA HIS A 449 12.39 -1.51 24.10
C HIS A 449 11.92 -2.30 25.32
N GLY A 450 12.74 -3.24 25.83
CA GLY A 450 12.46 -3.94 27.07
C GLY A 450 12.39 -3.01 28.29
N GLU A 451 13.27 -2.01 28.37
CA GLU A 451 13.23 -0.97 29.42
C GLU A 451 11.97 -0.09 29.31
N ILE A 452 11.65 0.37 28.09
CA ILE A 452 10.45 1.18 27.82
C ILE A 452 9.18 0.44 28.28
N ARG A 453 9.06 -0.85 27.95
CA ARG A 453 7.89 -1.65 28.36
C ARG A 453 7.77 -1.84 29.87
N ARG A 454 8.90 -1.98 30.58
CA ARG A 454 8.89 -2.06 32.06
C ARG A 454 8.42 -0.73 32.66
N SER A 455 8.99 0.40 32.25
CA SER A 455 8.58 1.72 32.73
C SER A 455 7.11 2.05 32.46
N VAL A 456 6.56 1.64 31.32
CA VAL A 456 5.13 1.79 31.01
C VAL A 456 4.26 0.84 31.87
N GLY A 457 4.73 -0.37 32.17
CA GLY A 457 4.07 -1.32 33.09
C GLY A 457 4.00 -0.80 34.51
N ASP A 458 5.11 -0.31 35.07
CA ASP A 458 5.22 0.22 36.43
C ASP A 458 4.30 1.45 36.65
N VAL A 459 4.18 2.32 35.65
CA VAL A 459 3.26 3.48 35.69
C VAL A 459 1.80 3.04 35.72
N ARG A 460 1.45 2.00 35.00
CA ARG A 460 0.09 1.45 34.99
C ARG A 460 -0.27 0.83 36.33
N ASP A 461 0.63 0.06 36.90
CA ASP A 461 0.40 -0.59 38.22
C ASP A 461 0.31 0.44 39.37
N SER A 462 1.05 1.54 39.31
CA SER A 462 0.95 2.64 40.26
C SER A 462 -0.36 3.43 40.17
N GLN A 463 -0.93 3.56 38.97
CA GLN A 463 -2.24 4.21 38.78
C GLN A 463 -3.43 3.36 39.24
N PHE A 464 -3.28 2.03 39.35
CA PHE A 464 -4.31 1.15 39.91
C PHE A 464 -4.15 0.94 41.42
N ALA A 465 -3.03 1.36 42.00
CA ALA A 465 -2.76 1.27 43.47
C ALA A 465 -3.11 2.54 44.23
N SER A 466 -3.46 3.62 43.55
CA SER A 466 -3.95 4.91 44.09
C SER A 466 -5.46 5.06 43.87
#